data_5a34df75fd763243aad463750f2295de
#
_entry.id   5a34df75fd763243aad463750f2295de
#
_cell.length_a   1.000
_cell.length_b   1.000
_cell.length_c   1.000
_cell.angle_alpha   90.00
_cell.angle_beta   90.00
_cell.angle_gamma   90.00
#
_symmetry.space_group_name_H-M   'P 1'
#
loop_
_entity.id
_entity.type
_entity.pdbx_description
1 polymer ?
#
loop_
_entity_poly.entity_id
_entity_poly.type
_entity_poly.pdbx_seq_one_letter_code
_entity_poly.pdbx_strand_id
1 'polypeptide(L)'
;ETIMLICNIVHQHGGLVYMDGANMNAQVGLTSPAKIGADVCHLNLHKTFAIPHGGGGPGMGPICVNEKLAPFLPGHPLFKTGGVNAIRAINAAPFGSASILLISYAYIKMLGGEGCTNATKMAILNANYLKSNIEKHYDILYVSKSGRVAHEFIIDFRKWKHTIGLEVEDVAKRLMDYGFHAPTVSFPVAGTLMIEPTESESKEELDRFIEAMVSIKAEITAIETGSADKVDNTLKNAPHTMRDILSENWNHAYSREQAVYPVSYLKDRKF
;
A
#
# COMPACT_ATOMS: atom_id res chain seq x y z
N GLU A 1 -15.96 15.58 -3.00
CA GLU A 1 -16.31 16.93 -3.48
C GLU A 1 -15.12 17.61 -4.15
N THR A 2 -13.96 17.70 -3.49
CA THR A 2 -12.78 18.42 -4.04
C THR A 2 -12.30 17.87 -5.39
N ILE A 3 -12.20 16.55 -5.54
CA ILE A 3 -11.76 15.94 -6.81
C ILE A 3 -12.71 16.23 -7.97
N MET A 4 -14.01 16.24 -7.71
CA MET A 4 -15.01 16.59 -8.74
C MET A 4 -14.87 18.06 -9.19
N LEU A 5 -14.56 18.95 -8.24
CA LEU A 5 -14.28 20.36 -8.57
C LEU A 5 -13.02 20.49 -9.45
N ILE A 6 -11.94 19.76 -9.11
CA ILE A 6 -10.71 19.73 -9.91
C ILE A 6 -11.01 19.23 -11.33
N CYS A 7 -11.71 18.11 -11.47
CA CYS A 7 -12.10 17.57 -12.77
C CYS A 7 -12.91 18.60 -13.59
N ASN A 8 -13.88 19.26 -12.97
CA ASN A 8 -14.70 20.28 -13.62
C ASN A 8 -13.86 21.47 -14.13
N ILE A 9 -12.91 21.95 -13.32
CA ILE A 9 -12.02 23.05 -13.73
C ILE A 9 -11.17 22.63 -14.94
N VAL A 10 -10.60 21.42 -14.93
CA VAL A 10 -9.82 20.89 -16.05
C VAL A 10 -10.69 20.82 -17.33
N HIS A 11 -11.90 20.30 -17.22
CA HIS A 11 -12.83 20.19 -18.34
C HIS A 11 -13.26 21.57 -18.90
N GLN A 12 -13.49 22.55 -18.03
CA GLN A 12 -13.84 23.92 -18.45
C GLN A 12 -12.74 24.57 -19.29
N HIS A 13 -11.48 24.14 -19.11
CA HIS A 13 -10.33 24.62 -19.87
C HIS A 13 -9.94 23.67 -21.02
N GLY A 14 -10.81 22.74 -21.41
CA GLY A 14 -10.61 21.82 -22.55
C GLY A 14 -9.65 20.67 -22.26
N GLY A 15 -9.23 20.47 -21.02
CA GLY A 15 -8.39 19.35 -20.61
C GLY A 15 -9.16 18.06 -20.41
N LEU A 16 -8.43 16.96 -20.27
CA LEU A 16 -8.94 15.63 -19.93
C LEU A 16 -8.28 15.14 -18.63
N VAL A 17 -8.98 14.30 -17.89
CA VAL A 17 -8.53 13.77 -16.59
C VAL A 17 -8.22 12.29 -16.73
N TYR A 18 -6.94 11.95 -16.54
CA TYR A 18 -6.50 10.57 -16.37
C TYR A 18 -6.50 10.23 -14.88
N MET A 19 -7.18 9.15 -14.52
CA MET A 19 -7.17 8.61 -13.18
C MET A 19 -6.29 7.36 -13.14
N ASP A 20 -5.28 7.37 -12.29
CA ASP A 20 -4.61 6.16 -11.86
C ASP A 20 -5.54 5.39 -10.91
N GLY A 21 -6.17 4.35 -11.44
CA GLY A 21 -7.07 3.45 -10.70
C GLY A 21 -6.40 2.12 -10.38
N ALA A 22 -5.07 2.06 -10.35
CA ALA A 22 -4.32 0.85 -10.06
C ALA A 22 -4.81 0.18 -8.76
N ASN A 23 -5.12 0.97 -7.75
CA ASN A 23 -5.74 0.51 -6.51
C ASN A 23 -7.14 1.13 -6.36
N MET A 24 -8.17 0.29 -6.30
CA MET A 24 -9.57 0.68 -6.15
C MET A 24 -10.15 0.37 -4.77
N ASN A 25 -9.31 0.00 -3.80
CA ASN A 25 -9.74 -0.48 -2.47
C ASN A 25 -10.57 0.55 -1.67
N ALA A 26 -10.46 1.85 -1.97
CA ALA A 26 -11.29 2.89 -1.35
C ALA A 26 -12.54 3.27 -2.18
N GLN A 27 -12.81 2.65 -3.31
CA GLN A 27 -13.78 3.15 -4.27
C GLN A 27 -14.91 2.18 -4.62
N VAL A 28 -14.62 0.87 -4.71
CA VAL A 28 -15.59 -0.13 -5.18
C VAL A 28 -16.89 -0.09 -4.35
N GLY A 29 -18.01 0.11 -5.03
CA GLY A 29 -19.33 0.22 -4.40
C GLY A 29 -19.64 1.56 -3.71
N LEU A 30 -18.65 2.44 -3.51
CA LEU A 30 -18.83 3.77 -2.90
C LEU A 30 -18.81 4.89 -3.93
N THR A 31 -17.93 4.80 -4.92
CA THR A 31 -17.81 5.75 -6.03
C THR A 31 -17.30 5.03 -7.29
N SER A 32 -17.06 5.78 -8.36
CA SER A 32 -16.47 5.27 -9.58
C SER A 32 -15.67 6.36 -10.30
N PRO A 33 -14.70 6.00 -11.16
CA PRO A 33 -13.95 6.97 -11.96
C PRO A 33 -14.84 7.93 -12.75
N ALA A 34 -15.87 7.42 -13.41
CA ALA A 34 -16.82 8.24 -14.16
C ALA A 34 -17.59 9.22 -13.26
N LYS A 35 -18.01 8.78 -12.07
CA LYS A 35 -18.75 9.61 -11.12
C LYS A 35 -17.93 10.78 -10.58
N ILE A 36 -16.63 10.60 -10.42
CA ILE A 36 -15.73 11.68 -9.98
C ILE A 36 -15.25 12.58 -11.11
N GLY A 37 -15.50 12.22 -12.38
CA GLY A 37 -15.18 13.03 -13.53
C GLY A 37 -13.92 12.63 -14.31
N ALA A 38 -13.40 11.41 -14.11
CA ALA A 38 -12.28 10.89 -14.90
C ALA A 38 -12.73 10.55 -16.33
N ASP A 39 -11.90 10.90 -17.32
CA ASP A 39 -12.15 10.58 -18.74
C ASP A 39 -11.54 9.24 -19.13
N VAL A 40 -10.46 8.86 -18.47
CA VAL A 40 -9.77 7.58 -18.66
C VAL A 40 -9.25 7.07 -17.31
N CYS A 41 -9.33 5.77 -17.12
CA CYS A 41 -8.83 5.11 -15.91
C CYS A 41 -8.25 3.74 -16.28
N HIS A 42 -7.06 3.43 -15.76
CA HIS A 42 -6.58 2.06 -15.75
C HIS A 42 -6.81 1.39 -14.39
N LEU A 43 -6.95 0.08 -14.40
CA LEU A 43 -7.08 -0.74 -13.20
C LEU A 43 -5.93 -1.74 -13.14
N ASN A 44 -5.54 -2.15 -11.93
CA ASN A 44 -4.67 -3.31 -11.73
C ASN A 44 -5.46 -4.42 -11.04
N LEU A 45 -5.78 -5.49 -11.78
CA LEU A 45 -6.60 -6.58 -11.23
C LEU A 45 -5.88 -7.36 -10.12
N HIS A 46 -4.55 -7.31 -10.08
CA HIS A 46 -3.72 -7.91 -9.02
C HIS A 46 -3.69 -7.13 -7.70
N LYS A 47 -4.43 -6.05 -7.59
CA LYS A 47 -4.65 -5.31 -6.35
C LYS A 47 -6.05 -5.59 -5.82
N THR A 48 -7.04 -4.84 -6.23
CA THR A 48 -8.43 -4.92 -5.73
C THR A 48 -9.21 -6.15 -6.19
N PHE A 49 -8.81 -6.81 -7.30
CA PHE A 49 -9.60 -7.84 -7.97
C PHE A 49 -8.94 -9.23 -7.98
N ALA A 50 -8.04 -9.48 -7.03
CA ALA A 50 -7.57 -10.79 -6.58
C ALA A 50 -6.74 -11.64 -7.56
N ILE A 51 -6.34 -11.17 -8.75
CA ILE A 51 -5.43 -11.97 -9.56
C ILE A 51 -4.02 -12.01 -8.95
N PRO A 52 -3.29 -13.13 -9.09
CA PRO A 52 -1.90 -13.17 -8.66
C PRO A 52 -1.00 -12.36 -9.60
N HIS A 53 -0.09 -11.55 -9.04
CA HIS A 53 0.96 -10.87 -9.80
C HIS A 53 2.32 -10.99 -9.11
N GLY A 54 2.39 -10.79 -7.82
CA GLY A 54 3.56 -11.12 -7.02
C GLY A 54 3.91 -12.61 -7.13
N GLY A 55 5.20 -12.94 -7.19
CA GLY A 55 5.64 -14.30 -7.38
C GLY A 55 5.54 -14.84 -8.82
N GLY A 56 5.30 -13.97 -9.81
CA GLY A 56 5.47 -14.29 -11.23
C GLY A 56 4.19 -14.58 -12.01
N GLY A 57 3.03 -14.24 -11.49
CA GLY A 57 1.77 -14.29 -12.27
C GLY A 57 1.69 -13.18 -13.32
N PRO A 58 0.94 -13.37 -14.42
CA PRO A 58 0.71 -12.33 -15.41
C PRO A 58 -0.11 -11.19 -14.82
N GLY A 59 0.28 -9.94 -15.06
CA GLY A 59 -0.51 -8.76 -14.74
C GLY A 59 -1.64 -8.55 -15.74
N MET A 60 -2.70 -7.86 -15.31
CA MET A 60 -3.81 -7.42 -16.16
C MET A 60 -4.23 -6.02 -15.74
N GLY A 61 -4.19 -5.09 -16.70
CA GLY A 61 -4.53 -3.68 -16.49
C GLY A 61 -5.61 -3.21 -17.48
N PRO A 62 -6.89 -3.45 -17.22
CA PRO A 62 -7.97 -2.93 -18.06
C PRO A 62 -7.93 -1.41 -18.13
N ILE A 63 -8.18 -0.85 -19.33
CA ILE A 63 -8.40 0.56 -19.58
C ILE A 63 -9.87 0.83 -19.79
N CYS A 64 -10.40 1.78 -19.04
CA CYS A 64 -11.76 2.27 -19.16
C CYS A 64 -11.70 3.73 -19.62
N VAL A 65 -12.51 4.09 -20.61
CA VAL A 65 -12.58 5.46 -21.14
C VAL A 65 -14.03 5.92 -21.28
N ASN A 66 -14.22 7.24 -21.33
CA ASN A 66 -15.52 7.83 -21.67
C ASN A 66 -15.74 7.86 -23.19
N GLU A 67 -16.92 8.35 -23.61
CA GLU A 67 -17.34 8.42 -25.02
C GLU A 67 -16.41 9.29 -25.89
N LYS A 68 -15.78 10.31 -25.33
CA LYS A 68 -14.84 11.19 -26.06
C LYS A 68 -13.59 10.44 -26.49
N LEU A 69 -13.09 9.51 -25.66
CA LEU A 69 -11.87 8.76 -25.90
C LEU A 69 -12.10 7.40 -26.54
N ALA A 70 -13.32 6.85 -26.48
CA ALA A 70 -13.66 5.56 -27.08
C ALA A 70 -13.28 5.45 -28.57
N PRO A 71 -13.44 6.49 -29.43
CA PRO A 71 -13.04 6.43 -30.84
C PRO A 71 -11.55 6.19 -31.07
N PHE A 72 -10.70 6.51 -30.09
CA PHE A 72 -9.23 6.44 -30.19
C PHE A 72 -8.60 5.21 -29.55
N LEU A 73 -9.39 4.31 -28.99
CA LEU A 73 -8.89 3.08 -28.40
C LEU A 73 -8.11 2.25 -29.44
N PRO A 74 -7.04 1.51 -29.02
CA PRO A 74 -6.21 0.76 -29.91
C PRO A 74 -6.97 -0.27 -30.75
N GLY A 75 -6.70 -0.32 -32.05
CA GLY A 75 -7.16 -1.37 -32.94
C GLY A 75 -6.27 -2.63 -32.86
N HIS A 76 -6.69 -3.69 -33.56
CA HIS A 76 -5.90 -4.90 -33.70
C HIS A 76 -6.11 -5.53 -35.08
N PRO A 77 -5.05 -6.06 -35.74
CA PRO A 77 -5.18 -6.57 -37.11
C PRO A 77 -6.00 -7.86 -37.22
N LEU A 78 -6.07 -8.65 -36.13
CA LEU A 78 -6.77 -9.93 -36.12
C LEU A 78 -8.14 -9.89 -35.45
N PHE A 79 -8.44 -8.85 -34.67
CA PHE A 79 -9.68 -8.73 -33.90
C PHE A 79 -10.29 -7.36 -34.09
N LYS A 80 -11.62 -7.31 -34.17
CA LYS A 80 -12.35 -6.05 -34.21
C LYS A 80 -12.34 -5.40 -32.83
N THR A 81 -11.31 -4.58 -32.56
CA THR A 81 -11.16 -3.74 -31.38
C THR A 81 -10.93 -2.30 -31.80
N GLY A 82 -11.03 -1.37 -30.85
CA GLY A 82 -10.81 0.05 -31.12
C GLY A 82 -12.03 0.75 -31.72
N GLY A 83 -11.91 2.07 -31.82
CA GLY A 83 -12.93 2.95 -32.38
C GLY A 83 -12.66 3.36 -33.83
N VAL A 84 -13.45 4.30 -34.32
CA VAL A 84 -13.37 4.79 -35.73
C VAL A 84 -12.03 5.50 -36.04
N ASN A 85 -11.37 6.06 -35.03
CA ASN A 85 -10.09 6.73 -35.14
C ASN A 85 -9.00 5.94 -34.40
N ALA A 86 -9.15 4.60 -34.35
CA ALA A 86 -8.23 3.73 -33.60
C ALA A 86 -6.77 3.94 -33.96
N ILE A 87 -5.93 4.01 -32.95
CA ILE A 87 -4.48 3.90 -33.10
C ILE A 87 -4.09 2.46 -33.43
N ARG A 88 -2.84 2.24 -33.86
CA ARG A 88 -2.33 0.89 -34.15
C ARG A 88 -2.35 0.00 -32.88
N ALA A 89 -2.32 -1.32 -33.09
CA ALA A 89 -2.16 -2.27 -32.02
C ALA A 89 -0.94 -1.93 -31.15
N ILE A 90 -1.12 -1.91 -29.84
CA ILE A 90 -0.06 -1.61 -28.86
C ILE A 90 0.64 -2.87 -28.34
N ASN A 91 0.04 -4.04 -28.51
CA ASN A 91 0.59 -5.33 -28.14
C ASN A 91 0.02 -6.44 -29.04
N ALA A 92 0.64 -7.62 -28.98
CA ALA A 92 0.22 -8.79 -29.74
C ALA A 92 -1.07 -9.47 -29.18
N ALA A 93 -1.34 -9.30 -27.89
CA ALA A 93 -2.48 -9.88 -27.20
C ALA A 93 -3.44 -8.77 -26.74
N PRO A 94 -4.48 -8.42 -27.52
CA PRO A 94 -5.32 -7.23 -27.26
C PRO A 94 -6.13 -7.33 -25.96
N PHE A 95 -6.34 -8.54 -25.46
CA PHE A 95 -7.03 -8.81 -24.19
C PHE A 95 -6.08 -9.23 -23.07
N GLY A 96 -4.76 -9.04 -23.24
CA GLY A 96 -3.75 -9.48 -22.29
C GLY A 96 -3.80 -10.99 -22.03
N SER A 97 -3.53 -11.42 -20.81
CA SER A 97 -3.69 -12.82 -20.36
C SER A 97 -5.13 -13.11 -20.01
N ALA A 98 -6.00 -13.24 -21.01
CA ALA A 98 -7.45 -13.29 -20.83
C ALA A 98 -7.93 -14.43 -19.88
N SER A 99 -7.23 -15.56 -19.80
CA SER A 99 -7.60 -16.67 -18.90
C SER A 99 -7.57 -16.27 -17.42
N ILE A 100 -6.73 -15.30 -17.03
CA ILE A 100 -6.64 -14.85 -15.65
C ILE A 100 -7.89 -14.06 -15.19
N LEU A 101 -8.66 -13.53 -16.12
CA LEU A 101 -9.92 -12.82 -15.84
C LEU A 101 -10.94 -13.71 -15.12
N LEU A 102 -10.85 -15.04 -15.27
CA LEU A 102 -11.71 -15.98 -14.55
C LEU A 102 -11.55 -15.87 -13.03
N ILE A 103 -10.37 -15.51 -12.54
CA ILE A 103 -10.11 -15.31 -11.11
C ILE A 103 -10.88 -14.08 -10.60
N SER A 104 -10.74 -12.94 -11.26
CA SER A 104 -11.51 -11.73 -10.91
C SER A 104 -13.02 -11.95 -11.06
N TYR A 105 -13.45 -12.67 -12.10
CA TYR A 105 -14.85 -13.02 -12.29
C TYR A 105 -15.38 -13.86 -11.12
N ALA A 106 -14.67 -14.92 -10.72
CA ALA A 106 -15.04 -15.76 -9.59
C ALA A 106 -15.08 -14.95 -8.29
N TYR A 107 -14.05 -14.15 -8.03
CA TYR A 107 -13.97 -13.27 -6.86
C TYR A 107 -15.20 -12.34 -6.76
N ILE A 108 -15.52 -11.62 -7.83
CA ILE A 108 -16.67 -10.72 -7.86
C ILE A 108 -18.00 -11.48 -7.73
N LYS A 109 -18.12 -12.65 -8.35
CA LYS A 109 -19.32 -13.49 -8.24
C LYS A 109 -19.53 -14.05 -6.85
N MET A 110 -18.45 -14.42 -6.15
CA MET A 110 -18.50 -14.93 -4.78
C MET A 110 -18.89 -13.84 -3.79
N LEU A 111 -18.36 -12.64 -3.94
CA LEU A 111 -18.66 -11.50 -3.04
C LEU A 111 -20.02 -10.86 -3.35
N GLY A 112 -20.39 -10.79 -4.61
CA GLY A 112 -21.53 -9.97 -5.06
C GLY A 112 -21.27 -8.48 -4.87
N GLY A 113 -22.26 -7.65 -5.24
CA GLY A 113 -22.13 -6.19 -5.12
C GLY A 113 -22.04 -5.72 -3.66
N GLU A 114 -22.75 -6.36 -2.77
CA GLU A 114 -22.72 -6.05 -1.33
C GLU A 114 -21.35 -6.42 -0.72
N GLY A 115 -20.83 -7.62 -1.00
CA GLY A 115 -19.53 -8.06 -0.51
C GLY A 115 -18.39 -7.17 -0.99
N CYS A 116 -18.38 -6.79 -2.27
CA CYS A 116 -17.39 -5.85 -2.81
C CYS A 116 -17.45 -4.47 -2.09
N THR A 117 -18.67 -3.98 -1.83
CA THR A 117 -18.86 -2.72 -1.09
C THR A 117 -18.39 -2.84 0.37
N ASN A 118 -18.66 -3.96 1.01
CA ASN A 118 -18.24 -4.21 2.38
C ASN A 118 -16.72 -4.36 2.50
N ALA A 119 -16.06 -5.01 1.53
CA ALA A 119 -14.59 -5.05 1.44
C ALA A 119 -13.99 -3.64 1.44
N THR A 120 -14.51 -2.74 0.59
CA THR A 120 -14.07 -1.34 0.57
C THR A 120 -14.28 -0.63 1.91
N LYS A 121 -15.44 -0.80 2.54
CA LYS A 121 -15.72 -0.20 3.86
C LYS A 121 -14.77 -0.72 4.92
N MET A 122 -14.47 -2.03 4.93
CA MET A 122 -13.53 -2.63 5.87
C MET A 122 -12.10 -2.14 5.66
N ALA A 123 -11.64 -2.01 4.40
CA ALA A 123 -10.33 -1.45 4.10
C ALA A 123 -10.17 -0.04 4.67
N ILE A 124 -11.18 0.82 4.48
CA ILE A 124 -11.19 2.19 5.02
C ILE A 124 -11.25 2.16 6.56
N LEU A 125 -12.06 1.29 7.15
CA LEU A 125 -12.17 1.15 8.61
C LEU A 125 -10.83 0.72 9.23
N ASN A 126 -10.20 -0.31 8.68
CA ASN A 126 -8.93 -0.85 9.15
C ASN A 126 -7.81 0.20 9.09
N ALA A 127 -7.71 0.94 7.97
CA ALA A 127 -6.73 2.01 7.84
C ALA A 127 -6.93 3.12 8.88
N ASN A 128 -8.18 3.53 9.13
CA ASN A 128 -8.48 4.54 10.15
C ASN A 128 -8.28 4.00 11.58
N TYR A 129 -8.52 2.72 11.83
CA TYR A 129 -8.23 2.08 13.11
C TYR A 129 -6.71 2.11 13.41
N LEU A 130 -5.89 1.68 12.46
CA LEU A 130 -4.43 1.76 12.60
C LEU A 130 -3.98 3.21 12.78
N LYS A 131 -4.42 4.09 11.89
CA LYS A 131 -4.05 5.52 11.91
C LYS A 131 -4.34 6.14 13.29
N SER A 132 -5.53 5.95 13.86
CA SER A 132 -5.92 6.55 15.13
C SER A 132 -5.10 6.07 16.34
N ASN A 133 -4.48 4.90 16.25
CA ASN A 133 -3.58 4.40 17.27
C ASN A 133 -2.13 4.84 17.03
N ILE A 134 -1.69 4.84 15.79
CA ILE A 134 -0.31 5.16 15.39
C ILE A 134 -0.02 6.67 15.48
N GLU A 135 -0.99 7.53 15.17
CA GLU A 135 -0.83 9.00 15.23
C GLU A 135 -0.45 9.55 16.61
N LYS A 136 -0.66 8.77 17.66
CA LYS A 136 -0.23 9.10 19.03
C LYS A 136 1.29 9.06 19.20
N HIS A 137 1.99 8.41 18.27
CA HIS A 137 3.43 8.11 18.33
C HIS A 137 4.21 8.66 17.13
N TYR A 138 3.53 8.86 15.99
CA TYR A 138 4.13 9.22 14.72
C TYR A 138 3.35 10.32 14.01
N ASP A 139 4.05 11.14 13.25
CA ASP A 139 3.42 12.15 12.40
C ASP A 139 2.80 11.47 11.17
N ILE A 140 1.52 11.77 10.89
CA ILE A 140 0.78 11.26 9.74
C ILE A 140 0.62 12.37 8.72
N LEU A 141 0.99 12.09 7.46
CA LEU A 141 0.83 13.03 6.36
C LEU A 141 -0.55 12.88 5.69
N TYR A 142 -1.04 13.98 5.14
CA TYR A 142 -2.21 14.01 4.25
C TYR A 142 -3.50 13.44 4.83
N VAL A 143 -3.87 13.91 6.00
CA VAL A 143 -5.19 13.62 6.56
C VAL A 143 -6.25 14.57 5.99
N SER A 144 -7.50 14.09 5.89
CA SER A 144 -8.65 14.93 5.50
C SER A 144 -8.95 15.99 6.57
N LYS A 145 -9.82 16.96 6.25
CA LYS A 145 -10.29 17.98 7.21
C LYS A 145 -10.96 17.36 8.46
N SER A 146 -11.51 16.15 8.34
CA SER A 146 -12.07 15.39 9.47
C SER A 146 -11.05 14.56 10.25
N GLY A 147 -9.76 14.66 9.93
CA GLY A 147 -8.70 13.87 10.53
C GLY A 147 -8.67 12.39 10.07
N ARG A 148 -9.45 12.01 9.04
CA ARG A 148 -9.56 10.64 8.53
C ARG A 148 -8.72 10.45 7.27
N VAL A 149 -8.39 9.18 7.02
CA VAL A 149 -7.70 8.70 5.81
C VAL A 149 -8.61 7.78 5.00
N ALA A 150 -8.22 7.43 3.78
CA ALA A 150 -8.92 6.47 2.95
C ALA A 150 -8.56 5.03 3.38
N HIS A 151 -8.13 4.18 2.46
CA HIS A 151 -7.73 2.79 2.72
C HIS A 151 -6.25 2.65 3.11
N GLU A 152 -5.50 3.73 3.07
CA GLU A 152 -4.07 3.80 3.37
C GLU A 152 -3.73 5.12 4.07
N PHE A 153 -2.56 5.18 4.71
CA PHE A 153 -2.03 6.40 5.32
C PHE A 153 -0.50 6.40 5.31
N ILE A 154 0.08 7.58 5.48
CA ILE A 154 1.52 7.80 5.33
C ILE A 154 2.10 8.26 6.66
N ILE A 155 3.12 7.52 7.16
CA ILE A 155 3.88 7.86 8.35
C ILE A 155 5.16 8.58 7.94
N ASP A 156 5.45 9.73 8.55
CA ASP A 156 6.63 10.54 8.27
C ASP A 156 7.79 10.22 9.22
N PHE A 157 8.93 9.76 8.66
CA PHE A 157 10.16 9.48 9.41
C PHE A 157 11.26 10.50 9.18
N ARG A 158 11.06 11.52 8.35
CA ARG A 158 12.10 12.48 7.91
C ARG A 158 12.80 13.20 9.05
N LYS A 159 12.09 13.47 10.14
CA LYS A 159 12.67 14.16 11.31
C LYS A 159 13.81 13.36 11.95
N TRP A 160 13.70 12.03 11.99
CA TRP A 160 14.70 11.18 12.61
C TRP A 160 15.96 10.98 11.76
N LYS A 161 15.85 11.13 10.46
CA LYS A 161 17.01 11.18 9.57
C LYS A 161 17.96 12.30 9.95
N HIS A 162 17.44 13.49 10.23
CA HIS A 162 18.24 14.67 10.57
C HIS A 162 18.73 14.68 12.01
N THR A 163 18.01 14.11 12.95
CA THR A 163 18.32 14.17 14.39
C THR A 163 19.23 13.05 14.88
N ILE A 164 19.00 11.84 14.40
CA ILE A 164 19.68 10.63 14.86
C ILE A 164 20.25 9.75 13.73
N GLY A 165 20.13 10.20 12.47
CA GLY A 165 20.60 9.43 11.31
C GLY A 165 19.77 8.20 10.98
N LEU A 166 18.54 8.09 11.49
CA LEU A 166 17.65 6.96 11.21
C LEU A 166 16.98 7.14 9.85
N GLU A 167 17.14 6.17 8.97
CA GLU A 167 16.44 6.10 7.69
C GLU A 167 15.14 5.29 7.82
N VAL A 168 14.16 5.58 6.96
CA VAL A 168 12.90 4.82 6.95
C VAL A 168 13.12 3.35 6.60
N GLU A 169 14.14 3.04 5.83
CA GLU A 169 14.59 1.69 5.48
C GLU A 169 15.03 0.89 6.71
N ASP A 170 15.59 1.53 7.74
CA ASP A 170 15.95 0.87 9.00
C ASP A 170 14.69 0.38 9.72
N VAL A 171 13.63 1.20 9.73
CA VAL A 171 12.33 0.83 10.29
C VAL A 171 11.67 -0.28 9.49
N ALA A 172 11.72 -0.21 8.16
CA ALA A 172 11.19 -1.24 7.28
C ALA A 172 11.86 -2.60 7.51
N LYS A 173 13.18 -2.62 7.64
CA LYS A 173 13.96 -3.83 7.98
C LYS A 173 13.64 -4.33 9.40
N ARG A 174 13.48 -3.41 10.34
CA ARG A 174 13.15 -3.78 11.72
C ARG A 174 11.77 -4.42 11.83
N LEU A 175 10.78 -3.98 11.05
CA LEU A 175 9.47 -4.62 10.95
C LEU A 175 9.56 -6.10 10.54
N MET A 176 10.57 -6.51 9.75
CA MET A 176 10.80 -7.92 9.43
C MET A 176 11.15 -8.73 10.69
N ASP A 177 11.91 -8.16 11.64
CA ASP A 177 12.18 -8.80 12.93
C ASP A 177 10.91 -8.97 13.78
N TYR A 178 9.92 -8.08 13.60
CA TYR A 178 8.60 -8.17 14.23
C TYR A 178 7.63 -9.11 13.49
N GLY A 179 8.11 -9.76 12.40
CA GLY A 179 7.32 -10.71 11.62
C GLY A 179 6.35 -10.07 10.64
N PHE A 180 6.65 -8.84 10.18
CA PHE A 180 5.88 -8.15 9.14
C PHE A 180 6.68 -8.02 7.86
N HIS A 181 6.03 -8.22 6.73
CA HIS A 181 6.53 -7.72 5.46
C HIS A 181 6.50 -6.19 5.51
N ALA A 182 7.63 -5.55 5.17
CA ALA A 182 7.71 -4.11 5.22
C ALA A 182 6.67 -3.44 4.31
N PRO A 183 5.99 -2.38 4.77
CA PRO A 183 5.12 -1.56 3.93
C PRO A 183 5.90 -0.84 2.82
N THR A 184 5.19 -0.21 1.89
CA THR A 184 5.80 0.58 0.81
C THR A 184 6.65 1.73 1.39
N VAL A 185 7.93 1.74 1.00
CA VAL A 185 8.94 2.68 1.50
C VAL A 185 9.08 3.86 0.53
N SER A 186 9.21 5.06 1.07
CA SER A 186 9.57 6.28 0.33
C SER A 186 8.64 6.60 -0.86
N PHE A 187 7.35 6.29 -0.72
CA PHE A 187 6.32 6.60 -1.69
C PHE A 187 5.02 7.05 -0.98
N PRO A 188 4.32 8.08 -1.49
CA PRO A 188 4.68 9.00 -2.58
C PRO A 188 5.73 10.05 -2.17
N VAL A 189 6.14 10.08 -0.92
CA VAL A 189 7.13 11.02 -0.36
C VAL A 189 8.34 10.26 0.15
N ALA A 190 9.54 10.71 -0.21
CA ALA A 190 10.78 10.13 0.29
C ALA A 190 10.86 10.22 1.83
N GLY A 191 11.35 9.15 2.47
CA GLY A 191 11.49 9.08 3.93
C GLY A 191 10.18 8.80 4.69
N THR A 192 9.21 8.17 4.03
CA THR A 192 7.91 7.79 4.60
C THR A 192 7.61 6.31 4.44
N LEU A 193 6.68 5.78 5.25
CA LEU A 193 6.04 4.48 5.04
C LEU A 193 4.57 4.67 4.71
N MET A 194 4.10 3.98 3.66
CA MET A 194 2.69 3.93 3.31
C MET A 194 2.06 2.63 3.82
N ILE A 195 1.11 2.76 4.73
CA ILE A 195 0.47 1.63 5.39
C ILE A 195 -0.90 1.39 4.77
N GLU A 196 -1.09 0.21 4.21
CA GLU A 196 -2.35 -0.27 3.65
C GLU A 196 -2.70 -1.63 4.27
N PRO A 197 -3.59 -1.69 5.28
CA PRO A 197 -3.95 -2.95 5.93
C PRO A 197 -4.87 -3.83 5.11
N THR A 198 -5.52 -3.31 4.09
CA THR A 198 -6.60 -3.93 3.30
C THR A 198 -7.84 -4.34 4.14
N GLU A 199 -8.79 -5.03 3.52
CA GLU A 199 -9.98 -5.58 4.18
C GLU A 199 -9.73 -6.94 4.82
N SER A 200 -8.65 -7.62 4.42
CA SER A 200 -8.39 -9.03 4.78
C SER A 200 -7.71 -9.21 6.14
N GLU A 201 -7.15 -8.15 6.71
CA GLU A 201 -6.49 -8.25 8.01
C GLU A 201 -7.49 -8.34 9.17
N SER A 202 -7.25 -9.28 10.07
CA SER A 202 -8.02 -9.41 11.30
C SER A 202 -7.69 -8.29 12.29
N LYS A 203 -8.62 -8.01 13.22
CA LYS A 203 -8.33 -7.04 14.29
C LYS A 203 -7.11 -7.42 15.12
N GLU A 204 -6.91 -8.72 15.37
CA GLU A 204 -5.73 -9.22 16.09
C GLU A 204 -4.44 -8.87 15.36
N GLU A 205 -4.40 -9.02 14.03
CA GLU A 205 -3.24 -8.66 13.21
C GLU A 205 -3.00 -7.15 13.19
N LEU A 206 -4.08 -6.34 13.14
CA LEU A 206 -3.96 -4.89 13.25
C LEU A 206 -3.41 -4.47 14.61
N ASP A 207 -3.87 -5.09 15.71
CA ASP A 207 -3.37 -4.81 17.06
C ASP A 207 -1.89 -5.21 17.20
N ARG A 208 -1.49 -6.35 16.62
CA ARG A 208 -0.10 -6.80 16.57
C ARG A 208 0.80 -5.82 15.82
N PHE A 209 0.31 -5.25 14.72
CA PHE A 209 1.04 -4.20 13.97
C PHE A 209 1.20 -2.92 14.79
N ILE A 210 0.14 -2.50 15.51
CA ILE A 210 0.20 -1.35 16.41
C ILE A 210 1.25 -1.59 17.50
N GLU A 211 1.27 -2.76 18.14
CA GLU A 211 2.26 -3.12 19.16
C GLU A 211 3.69 -3.05 18.61
N ALA A 212 3.93 -3.60 17.41
CA ALA A 212 5.22 -3.51 16.74
C ALA A 212 5.66 -2.06 16.52
N MET A 213 4.78 -1.22 15.98
CA MET A 213 5.09 0.18 15.73
C MET A 213 5.35 0.98 17.02
N VAL A 214 4.58 0.71 18.07
CA VAL A 214 4.82 1.33 19.40
C VAL A 214 6.16 0.90 19.98
N SER A 215 6.51 -0.37 19.86
CA SER A 215 7.82 -0.89 20.30
C SER A 215 8.97 -0.28 19.50
N ILE A 216 8.85 -0.18 18.18
CA ILE A 216 9.84 0.50 17.32
C ILE A 216 9.97 1.99 17.72
N LYS A 217 8.88 2.66 18.09
CA LYS A 217 8.95 4.04 18.59
C LYS A 217 9.74 4.14 19.89
N ALA A 218 9.63 3.15 20.78
CA ALA A 218 10.45 3.11 21.99
C ALA A 218 11.95 2.92 21.67
N GLU A 219 12.30 2.05 20.70
CA GLU A 219 13.66 1.91 20.20
C GLU A 219 14.21 3.22 19.61
N ILE A 220 13.42 3.93 18.80
CA ILE A 220 13.77 5.26 18.28
C ILE A 220 14.02 6.25 19.43
N THR A 221 13.15 6.27 20.41
CA THR A 221 13.27 7.17 21.58
C THR A 221 14.52 6.85 22.39
N ALA A 222 14.91 5.59 22.53
CA ALA A 222 16.14 5.18 23.19
C ALA A 222 17.40 5.76 22.49
N ILE A 223 17.40 5.83 21.16
CA ILE A 223 18.47 6.47 20.38
C ILE A 223 18.43 8.00 20.56
N GLU A 224 17.24 8.61 20.52
CA GLU A 224 17.06 10.07 20.71
C GLU A 224 17.59 10.54 22.08
N THR A 225 17.35 9.74 23.12
CA THR A 225 17.76 10.05 24.51
C THR A 225 19.21 9.66 24.84
N GLY A 226 19.88 8.94 23.93
CA GLY A 226 21.25 8.46 24.14
C GLY A 226 21.34 7.19 25.02
N SER A 227 20.22 6.54 25.32
CA SER A 227 20.20 5.24 26.04
C SER A 227 20.49 4.04 25.13
N ALA A 228 20.41 4.23 23.80
CA ALA A 228 20.92 3.31 22.81
C ALA A 228 21.94 4.01 21.90
N ASP A 229 22.91 3.23 21.39
CA ASP A 229 23.95 3.74 20.50
C ASP A 229 23.36 4.19 19.16
N LYS A 230 23.89 5.23 18.54
CA LYS A 230 23.37 5.78 17.27
C LYS A 230 23.72 4.92 16.05
N VAL A 231 24.78 4.14 16.14
CA VAL A 231 25.32 3.34 15.03
C VAL A 231 25.06 1.85 15.26
N ASP A 232 25.31 1.36 16.48
CA ASP A 232 25.11 -0.04 16.85
C ASP A 232 23.82 -0.19 17.68
N ASN A 233 22.69 -0.34 17.02
CA ASN A 233 21.37 -0.50 17.62
C ASN A 233 20.48 -1.45 16.83
N THR A 234 19.36 -1.86 17.41
CA THR A 234 18.42 -2.83 16.83
C THR A 234 17.82 -2.40 15.49
N LEU A 235 17.66 -1.08 15.25
CA LEU A 235 17.12 -0.55 14.00
C LEU A 235 18.17 -0.55 12.89
N LYS A 236 19.39 -0.11 13.18
CA LYS A 236 20.47 -0.03 12.19
C LYS A 236 20.96 -1.41 11.74
N ASN A 237 20.92 -2.39 12.64
CA ASN A 237 21.39 -3.74 12.35
C ASN A 237 20.30 -4.70 11.86
N ALA A 238 19.04 -4.24 11.78
CA ALA A 238 17.94 -5.04 11.24
C ALA A 238 18.11 -5.29 9.72
N PRO A 239 17.60 -6.42 9.19
CA PRO A 239 16.98 -7.52 9.91
C PRO A 239 18.01 -8.44 10.55
N HIS A 240 17.70 -8.97 11.74
CA HIS A 240 18.57 -9.93 12.43
C HIS A 240 18.36 -11.33 11.86
N THR A 241 19.34 -11.81 11.11
CA THR A 241 19.29 -13.11 10.45
C THR A 241 19.64 -14.25 11.39
N MET A 242 19.25 -15.49 11.06
CA MET A 242 19.66 -16.68 11.81
C MET A 242 21.18 -16.80 11.92
N ARG A 243 21.91 -16.38 10.88
CA ARG A 243 23.38 -16.37 10.89
C ARG A 243 23.93 -15.46 11.98
N ASP A 244 23.35 -14.27 12.13
CA ASP A 244 23.79 -13.29 13.13
C ASP A 244 23.45 -13.78 14.54
N ILE A 245 22.23 -14.31 14.72
CA ILE A 245 21.71 -14.78 16.01
C ILE A 245 22.48 -15.99 16.54
N LEU A 246 22.85 -16.91 15.65
CA LEU A 246 23.57 -18.14 16.00
C LEU A 246 25.11 -17.96 16.03
N SER A 247 25.61 -16.78 15.69
CA SER A 247 27.04 -16.48 15.77
C SER A 247 27.54 -16.65 17.22
N GLU A 248 28.71 -17.27 17.40
CA GLU A 248 29.36 -17.38 18.72
C GLU A 248 29.66 -15.99 19.31
N ASN A 249 30.03 -15.05 18.46
CA ASN A 249 30.38 -13.68 18.84
C ASN A 249 29.18 -12.74 18.62
N TRP A 250 28.60 -12.28 19.72
CA TRP A 250 27.58 -11.20 19.70
C TRP A 250 28.26 -9.91 20.18
N ASN A 251 28.63 -9.06 19.22
CA ASN A 251 29.41 -7.84 19.50
C ASN A 251 28.53 -6.57 19.46
N HIS A 252 27.23 -6.70 19.71
CA HIS A 252 26.31 -5.57 19.73
C HIS A 252 26.08 -5.02 21.13
N ALA A 253 25.78 -3.73 21.21
CA ALA A 253 25.46 -3.03 22.46
C ALA A 253 24.10 -3.43 23.08
N TYR A 254 23.32 -4.28 22.41
CA TYR A 254 22.03 -4.80 22.86
C TYR A 254 22.02 -6.34 22.86
N SER A 255 21.05 -6.94 23.55
CA SER A 255 21.00 -8.41 23.70
C SER A 255 20.39 -9.10 22.45
N ARG A 256 20.72 -10.40 22.28
CA ARG A 256 20.04 -11.26 21.29
C ARG A 256 18.53 -11.30 21.50
N GLU A 257 18.07 -11.29 22.74
CA GLU A 257 16.65 -11.29 23.06
C GLU A 257 15.96 -10.00 22.51
N GLN A 258 16.58 -8.83 22.69
CA GLN A 258 16.10 -7.58 22.11
C GLN A 258 16.08 -7.60 20.57
N ALA A 259 17.05 -8.27 19.96
CA ALA A 259 17.10 -8.44 18.51
C ALA A 259 15.94 -9.29 18.00
N VAL A 260 15.69 -10.44 18.64
CA VAL A 260 14.81 -11.52 18.14
C VAL A 260 13.39 -11.42 18.67
N TYR A 261 13.23 -11.05 19.95
CA TYR A 261 11.96 -11.06 20.68
C TYR A 261 11.64 -9.70 21.31
N PRO A 262 11.61 -8.63 20.52
CA PRO A 262 11.33 -7.28 21.03
C PRO A 262 9.93 -7.15 21.66
N VAL A 263 9.01 -8.04 21.34
CA VAL A 263 7.64 -8.12 21.89
C VAL A 263 7.27 -9.57 22.22
N SER A 264 6.32 -9.76 23.14
CA SER A 264 6.00 -11.06 23.70
C SER A 264 5.43 -12.06 22.68
N TYR A 265 4.59 -11.61 21.77
CA TYR A 265 3.94 -12.50 20.80
C TYR A 265 4.92 -13.22 19.86
N LEU A 266 6.14 -12.68 19.70
CA LEU A 266 7.16 -13.31 18.85
C LEU A 266 7.73 -14.60 19.44
N LYS A 267 7.68 -14.79 20.77
CA LYS A 267 8.19 -16.01 21.41
C LYS A 267 7.42 -17.26 20.95
N ASP A 268 6.15 -17.10 20.63
CA ASP A 268 5.27 -18.20 20.23
C ASP A 268 5.08 -18.32 18.71
N ARG A 269 5.51 -17.32 17.92
CA ARG A 269 5.17 -17.21 16.50
C ARG A 269 6.35 -17.05 15.53
N LYS A 270 7.58 -16.84 16.03
CA LYS A 270 8.70 -16.50 15.14
C LYS A 270 9.40 -17.71 14.53
N PHE A 271 9.28 -18.89 15.13
CA PHE A 271 9.93 -20.13 14.69
C PHE A 271 8.97 -21.31 14.78
#